data_d5d15bf51f5a3988c3224486942c56a9
#
_entry.id   d5d15bf51f5a3988c3224486942c56a9
#
_cell.length_a   1.000
_cell.length_b   1.000
_cell.length_c   1.000
_cell.angle_alpha   90.00
_cell.angle_beta   90.00
_cell.angle_gamma   90.00
#
_symmetry.space_group_name_H-M   'P 1'
#
loop_
_entity.id
_entity.type
_entity.pdbx_description
1 polymer ?
#
loop_
_entity_poly.entity_id
_entity_poly.type
_entity_poly.pdbx_seq_one_letter_code
_entity_poly.pdbx_strand_id
1 'polypeptide(L)'
;MSYKNLTLISALLCATAVFGQGTPKSAHTDIINAQGQKIGTAKILAAKEGVKIEVNVSQLPPGIHGIHIHNVGKCDGSDFTSAGPHLNPYTKKHGKDNPEGAHAGDLLNIEVNADGIAKATLLDKMVTLSDGPNSVFHDGGTAFVIHAKEDDYKTDPAGNSGPRIACGVIQK
;
A
#
# COMPACT_ATOMS: atom_id res chain seq x y z
N MET A 1 -73.98 -17.42 -16.74
CA MET A 1 -72.92 -16.52 -17.23
C MET A 1 -71.99 -16.28 -16.08
N SER A 2 -70.75 -16.88 -16.13
CA SER A 2 -69.78 -16.79 -15.05
C SER A 2 -68.65 -15.93 -15.55
N TYR A 3 -68.40 -14.77 -14.91
CA TYR A 3 -67.28 -13.88 -15.21
C TYR A 3 -66.09 -14.31 -14.39
N LYS A 4 -65.02 -14.80 -15.08
CA LYS A 4 -63.75 -15.05 -14.48
C LYS A 4 -62.95 -13.74 -14.40
N ASN A 5 -62.71 -13.26 -13.20
CA ASN A 5 -61.83 -12.12 -12.95
C ASN A 5 -60.35 -12.54 -13.17
N LEU A 6 -59.71 -11.94 -14.15
CA LEU A 6 -58.28 -12.11 -14.45
C LEU A 6 -57.50 -11.01 -13.73
N THR A 7 -56.83 -11.37 -12.63
CA THR A 7 -55.99 -10.44 -11.88
C THR A 7 -54.61 -10.37 -12.55
N LEU A 8 -54.31 -9.23 -13.17
CA LEU A 8 -52.94 -8.96 -13.66
C LEU A 8 -52.04 -8.62 -12.47
N ILE A 9 -51.05 -9.46 -12.19
CA ILE A 9 -49.98 -9.17 -11.26
C ILE A 9 -48.84 -8.44 -12.03
N SER A 10 -48.72 -7.14 -11.81
CA SER A 10 -47.65 -6.34 -12.39
C SER A 10 -46.39 -6.52 -11.54
N ALA A 11 -45.40 -7.25 -12.05
CA ALA A 11 -44.09 -7.40 -11.41
C ALA A 11 -43.26 -6.14 -11.66
N LEU A 12 -43.05 -5.36 -10.62
CA LEU A 12 -42.17 -4.19 -10.64
C LEU A 12 -40.71 -4.66 -10.55
N LEU A 13 -40.01 -4.70 -11.68
CA LEU A 13 -38.56 -4.93 -11.71
C LEU A 13 -37.83 -3.70 -11.12
N CYS A 14 -37.32 -3.82 -9.90
CA CYS A 14 -36.45 -2.82 -9.29
C CYS A 14 -35.04 -3.03 -9.86
N ALA A 15 -34.67 -2.25 -10.88
CA ALA A 15 -33.29 -2.23 -11.39
C ALA A 15 -32.41 -1.49 -10.39
N THR A 16 -31.60 -2.22 -9.63
CA THR A 16 -30.54 -1.64 -8.81
C THR A 16 -29.41 -1.14 -9.72
N ALA A 17 -29.29 0.17 -9.87
CA ALA A 17 -28.14 0.77 -10.55
C ALA A 17 -26.89 0.52 -9.70
N VAL A 18 -26.00 -0.37 -10.16
CA VAL A 18 -24.67 -0.52 -9.62
C VAL A 18 -23.85 0.68 -10.12
N PHE A 19 -23.69 1.69 -9.28
CA PHE A 19 -22.75 2.77 -9.54
C PHE A 19 -21.35 2.17 -9.45
N GLY A 20 -20.72 1.88 -10.58
CA GLY A 20 -19.31 1.54 -10.68
C GLY A 20 -18.50 2.71 -10.12
N GLN A 21 -17.85 2.52 -8.97
CA GLN A 21 -16.89 3.49 -8.45
C GLN A 21 -15.72 3.53 -9.41
N GLY A 22 -15.44 4.69 -10.00
CA GLY A 22 -14.27 4.88 -10.85
C GLY A 22 -12.98 4.61 -10.07
N THR A 23 -11.93 4.14 -10.75
CA THR A 23 -10.61 3.90 -10.15
C THR A 23 -10.15 5.14 -9.37
N PRO A 24 -9.76 5.02 -8.10
CA PRO A 24 -9.21 6.13 -7.33
C PRO A 24 -8.00 6.75 -8.05
N LYS A 25 -7.94 8.07 -8.13
CA LYS A 25 -6.80 8.78 -8.73
C LYS A 25 -5.63 8.94 -7.77
N SER A 26 -5.88 8.78 -6.48
CA SER A 26 -4.87 8.90 -5.42
C SER A 26 -5.23 8.06 -4.21
N ALA A 27 -4.21 7.75 -3.43
CA ALA A 27 -4.29 7.23 -2.08
C ALA A 27 -3.39 8.05 -1.16
N HIS A 28 -3.55 7.92 0.13
CA HIS A 28 -2.73 8.61 1.12
C HIS A 28 -2.54 7.75 2.35
N THR A 29 -1.55 8.12 3.17
CA THR A 29 -1.38 7.55 4.50
C THR A 29 -0.74 8.56 5.45
N ASP A 30 -1.15 8.53 6.69
CA ASP A 30 -0.42 9.09 7.81
C ASP A 30 0.57 8.05 8.33
N ILE A 31 1.84 8.44 8.44
CA ILE A 31 2.92 7.56 8.91
C ILE A 31 3.15 7.83 10.39
N ILE A 32 3.10 6.77 11.19
CA ILE A 32 3.31 6.81 12.65
C ILE A 32 4.60 6.08 13.04
N ASN A 33 5.19 6.51 14.16
CA ASN A 33 6.31 5.83 14.81
C ASN A 33 5.81 4.75 15.80
N ALA A 34 6.74 4.03 16.43
CA ALA A 34 6.45 2.98 17.41
C ALA A 34 5.68 3.46 18.66
N GLN A 35 5.62 4.76 18.91
CA GLN A 35 4.82 5.39 19.97
C GLN A 35 3.42 5.83 19.51
N GLY A 36 3.06 5.54 18.24
CA GLY A 36 1.79 5.95 17.65
C GLY A 36 1.71 7.43 17.28
N GLN A 37 2.83 8.15 17.33
CA GLN A 37 2.87 9.57 16.97
C GLN A 37 2.99 9.70 15.44
N LYS A 38 2.18 10.58 14.84
CA LYS A 38 2.30 10.91 13.43
C LYS A 38 3.61 11.65 13.18
N ILE A 39 4.45 11.07 12.33
CA ILE A 39 5.77 11.60 11.96
C ILE A 39 5.83 12.03 10.49
N GLY A 40 4.79 11.79 9.71
CA GLY A 40 4.78 12.17 8.31
C GLY A 40 3.57 11.67 7.54
N THR A 41 3.69 11.76 6.22
CA THR A 41 2.65 11.32 5.28
C THR A 41 3.29 10.71 4.03
N ALA A 42 2.55 9.85 3.34
CA ALA A 42 2.82 9.54 1.95
C ALA A 42 1.56 9.73 1.12
N LYS A 43 1.74 10.20 -0.13
CA LYS A 43 0.70 10.34 -1.13
C LYS A 43 1.03 9.46 -2.31
N ILE A 44 0.06 8.68 -2.75
CA ILE A 44 0.20 7.76 -3.88
C ILE A 44 -0.70 8.29 -5.00
N LEU A 45 -0.14 8.50 -6.18
CA LEU A 45 -0.81 9.04 -7.34
C LEU A 45 -0.73 8.05 -8.48
N ALA A 46 -1.83 7.88 -9.22
CA ALA A 46 -1.79 7.10 -10.45
C ALA A 46 -0.77 7.73 -11.42
N ALA A 47 0.10 6.91 -12.01
CA ALA A 47 1.05 7.30 -13.03
C ALA A 47 0.74 6.59 -14.36
N LYS A 48 1.47 6.95 -15.43
CA LYS A 48 1.32 6.27 -16.73
C LYS A 48 1.60 4.77 -16.63
N GLU A 49 2.58 4.42 -15.80
CA GLU A 49 2.91 3.04 -15.45
C GLU A 49 3.00 2.96 -13.93
N GLY A 50 2.11 2.17 -13.29
CA GLY A 50 2.10 2.00 -11.84
C GLY A 50 1.66 3.25 -11.08
N VAL A 51 2.40 3.60 -10.03
CA VAL A 51 2.10 4.72 -9.14
C VAL A 51 3.34 5.57 -8.84
N LYS A 52 3.13 6.88 -8.66
CA LYS A 52 4.10 7.80 -8.07
C LYS A 52 3.80 7.95 -6.58
N ILE A 53 4.81 7.84 -5.74
CA ILE A 53 4.71 7.90 -4.29
C ILE A 53 5.53 9.10 -3.80
N GLU A 54 4.88 10.03 -3.12
CA GLU A 54 5.51 11.20 -2.51
C GLU A 54 5.54 10.99 -0.99
N VAL A 55 6.74 10.78 -0.43
CA VAL A 55 6.97 10.56 0.99
C VAL A 55 7.51 11.83 1.63
N ASN A 56 6.96 12.22 2.78
CA ASN A 56 7.46 13.32 3.60
C ASN A 56 7.37 12.91 5.07
N VAL A 57 8.50 12.58 5.67
CA VAL A 57 8.60 12.08 7.06
C VAL A 57 9.68 12.82 7.82
N SER A 58 9.53 12.87 9.13
CA SER A 58 10.46 13.48 10.07
C SER A 58 10.67 12.57 11.28
N GLN A 59 11.56 12.95 12.21
CA GLN A 59 11.82 12.23 13.46
C GLN A 59 12.33 10.78 13.22
N LEU A 60 12.95 10.53 12.08
CA LEU A 60 13.65 9.27 11.81
C LEU A 60 15.15 9.41 12.11
N PRO A 61 15.85 8.32 12.44
CA PRO A 61 17.32 8.35 12.50
C PRO A 61 17.91 8.79 11.16
N PRO A 62 18.95 9.64 11.13
CA PRO A 62 19.66 9.97 9.91
C PRO A 62 20.30 8.73 9.25
N GLY A 63 20.27 8.67 7.92
CA GLY A 63 20.85 7.58 7.13
C GLY A 63 19.93 7.08 6.04
N ILE A 64 20.27 5.92 5.47
CA ILE A 64 19.50 5.27 4.40
C ILE A 64 18.57 4.22 5.03
N HIS A 65 17.33 4.20 4.60
CA HIS A 65 16.29 3.34 5.15
C HIS A 65 15.52 2.63 4.05
N GLY A 66 15.31 1.32 4.20
CA GLY A 66 14.37 0.56 3.40
C GLY A 66 12.94 1.05 3.66
N ILE A 67 12.16 1.13 2.60
CA ILE A 67 10.73 1.41 2.65
C ILE A 67 10.01 0.44 1.72
N HIS A 68 8.93 -0.16 2.19
CA HIS A 68 8.18 -1.16 1.42
C HIS A 68 6.68 -1.00 1.58
N ILE A 69 5.91 -1.50 0.60
CA ILE A 69 4.47 -1.69 0.72
C ILE A 69 4.24 -3.10 1.26
N HIS A 70 3.61 -3.20 2.43
CA HIS A 70 3.26 -4.45 3.09
C HIS A 70 1.84 -4.91 2.78
N ASN A 71 1.59 -6.22 2.86
CA ASN A 71 0.40 -6.91 2.35
C ASN A 71 -0.83 -6.83 3.27
N VAL A 72 -0.75 -6.14 4.41
CA VAL A 72 -1.88 -5.97 5.34
C VAL A 72 -2.00 -4.51 5.76
N GLY A 73 -3.21 -3.95 5.62
CA GLY A 73 -3.53 -2.58 6.01
C GLY A 73 -3.66 -2.41 7.53
N LYS A 74 -2.61 -2.77 8.29
CA LYS A 74 -2.57 -2.64 9.75
C LYS A 74 -1.21 -2.16 10.22
N CYS A 75 -1.21 -1.31 11.26
CA CYS A 75 -0.01 -0.77 11.91
C CYS A 75 -0.15 -0.91 13.43
N ASP A 76 -0.53 -2.10 13.92
CA ASP A 76 -0.72 -2.37 15.35
C ASP A 76 0.62 -2.71 16.03
N GLY A 77 0.73 -2.35 17.31
CA GLY A 77 1.93 -2.60 18.11
C GLY A 77 3.12 -1.70 17.73
N SER A 78 4.19 -1.81 18.50
CA SER A 78 5.40 -0.99 18.30
C SER A 78 6.37 -1.57 17.27
N ASP A 79 6.20 -2.84 16.90
CA ASP A 79 7.03 -3.56 15.93
C ASP A 79 6.40 -3.67 14.54
N PHE A 80 5.13 -3.23 14.40
CA PHE A 80 4.37 -3.21 13.16
C PHE A 80 4.31 -4.56 12.41
N THR A 81 4.44 -5.67 13.15
CA THR A 81 4.34 -7.01 12.55
C THR A 81 2.96 -7.30 11.96
N SER A 82 1.91 -6.59 12.45
CA SER A 82 0.55 -6.67 11.93
C SER A 82 0.42 -6.25 10.45
N ALA A 83 1.36 -5.47 9.90
CA ALA A 83 1.41 -5.14 8.48
C ALA A 83 1.74 -6.35 7.57
N GLY A 84 2.14 -7.48 8.14
CA GLY A 84 2.45 -8.71 7.41
C GLY A 84 3.77 -8.64 6.63
N PRO A 85 3.95 -9.50 5.60
CA PRO A 85 5.10 -9.46 4.68
C PRO A 85 4.94 -8.35 3.62
N HIS A 86 5.94 -8.18 2.76
CA HIS A 86 5.83 -7.31 1.58
C HIS A 86 4.68 -7.73 0.66
N LEU A 87 4.06 -6.78 -0.02
CA LEU A 87 3.05 -7.06 -1.05
C LEU A 87 3.69 -7.83 -2.20
N ASN A 88 3.34 -9.11 -2.33
CA ASN A 88 3.96 -10.04 -3.28
C ASN A 88 2.93 -10.96 -3.96
N PRO A 89 2.04 -10.43 -4.78
CA PRO A 89 1.01 -11.23 -5.46
C PRO A 89 1.59 -12.19 -6.50
N TYR A 90 2.85 -12.00 -6.90
CA TYR A 90 3.50 -12.79 -7.96
C TYR A 90 4.48 -13.82 -7.43
N THR A 91 4.55 -14.04 -6.12
CA THR A 91 5.40 -15.06 -5.45
C THR A 91 6.88 -14.94 -5.87
N LYS A 92 7.38 -13.70 -5.98
CA LYS A 92 8.77 -13.39 -6.30
C LYS A 92 9.65 -13.41 -5.05
N LYS A 93 10.95 -13.36 -5.23
CA LYS A 93 11.93 -13.09 -4.18
C LYS A 93 12.04 -11.58 -3.93
N HIS A 94 12.67 -11.23 -2.80
CA HIS A 94 12.91 -9.83 -2.49
C HIS A 94 14.01 -9.22 -3.35
N GLY A 95 13.78 -7.96 -3.74
CA GLY A 95 14.80 -7.04 -4.22
C GLY A 95 14.97 -6.98 -5.73
N LYS A 96 15.18 -5.75 -6.23
CA LYS A 96 15.38 -5.45 -7.67
C LYS A 96 16.65 -6.05 -8.26
N ASP A 97 17.64 -6.35 -7.41
CA ASP A 97 18.92 -6.93 -7.82
C ASP A 97 18.95 -8.46 -7.61
N ASN A 98 17.84 -9.06 -7.19
CA ASN A 98 17.68 -10.50 -7.11
C ASN A 98 17.12 -11.01 -8.47
N PRO A 99 17.74 -11.99 -9.13
CA PRO A 99 17.27 -12.49 -10.42
C PRO A 99 15.88 -13.13 -10.37
N GLU A 100 15.40 -13.53 -9.19
CA GLU A 100 14.04 -14.06 -8.97
C GLU A 100 13.07 -13.00 -8.39
N GLY A 101 13.52 -11.76 -8.25
CA GLY A 101 12.75 -10.63 -7.67
C GLY A 101 12.07 -9.79 -8.74
N ALA A 102 11.48 -8.68 -8.33
CA ALA A 102 11.24 -8.18 -6.99
C ALA A 102 9.80 -8.50 -6.54
N HIS A 103 9.50 -8.28 -5.22
CA HIS A 103 8.12 -8.16 -4.77
C HIS A 103 7.46 -6.92 -5.39
N ALA A 104 6.15 -6.92 -5.51
CA ALA A 104 5.44 -5.74 -5.99
C ALA A 104 5.54 -4.56 -5.02
N GLY A 105 5.75 -4.81 -3.74
CA GLY A 105 5.90 -3.78 -2.71
C GLY A 105 7.33 -3.34 -2.43
N ASP A 106 8.34 -3.84 -3.16
CA ASP A 106 9.73 -3.43 -2.96
C ASP A 106 9.98 -2.06 -3.59
N LEU A 107 10.40 -1.08 -2.78
CA LEU A 107 10.68 0.27 -3.23
C LEU A 107 12.17 0.59 -3.14
N LEU A 108 12.58 1.73 -3.69
CA LEU A 108 13.93 2.25 -3.49
C LEU A 108 14.04 2.83 -2.08
N ASN A 109 15.22 2.72 -1.50
CA ASN A 109 15.55 3.32 -0.20
C ASN A 109 15.25 4.82 -0.19
N ILE A 110 14.95 5.34 0.98
CA ILE A 110 14.87 6.77 1.26
C ILE A 110 16.07 7.22 2.07
N GLU A 111 16.53 8.44 1.84
CA GLU A 111 17.61 9.08 2.61
C GLU A 111 17.02 10.06 3.62
N VAL A 112 17.36 9.87 4.88
CA VAL A 112 17.01 10.75 6.00
C VAL A 112 18.22 11.64 6.30
N ASN A 113 18.03 12.95 6.23
CA ASN A 113 19.08 13.93 6.47
C ASN A 113 19.46 14.03 7.97
N ALA A 114 20.47 14.86 8.29
CA ALA A 114 20.94 15.06 9.66
C ALA A 114 19.88 15.61 10.63
N ASP A 115 18.84 16.28 10.09
CA ASP A 115 17.72 16.80 10.89
C ASP A 115 16.61 15.76 11.12
N GLY A 116 16.82 14.53 10.67
CA GLY A 116 15.85 13.44 10.80
C GLY A 116 14.68 13.54 9.81
N ILE A 117 14.85 14.24 8.68
CA ILE A 117 13.81 14.48 7.68
C ILE A 117 14.14 13.75 6.38
N ALA A 118 13.14 13.09 5.79
CA ALA A 118 13.20 12.58 4.43
C ALA A 118 12.06 13.14 3.58
N LYS A 119 12.39 13.57 2.35
CA LYS A 119 11.44 13.90 1.29
C LYS A 119 11.86 13.12 0.05
N ALA A 120 11.04 12.19 -0.38
CA ALA A 120 11.34 11.32 -1.51
C ALA A 120 10.17 11.23 -2.48
N THR A 121 10.50 11.08 -3.76
CA THR A 121 9.53 10.73 -4.81
C THR A 121 9.97 9.41 -5.42
N LEU A 122 9.15 8.38 -5.27
CA LEU A 122 9.40 7.04 -5.76
C LEU A 122 8.43 6.71 -6.89
N LEU A 123 8.85 5.88 -7.82
CA LEU A 123 7.99 5.29 -8.86
C LEU A 123 7.93 3.78 -8.63
N ASP A 124 6.75 3.26 -8.43
CA ASP A 124 6.50 1.83 -8.40
C ASP A 124 5.63 1.42 -9.59
N LYS A 125 6.18 0.59 -10.47
CA LYS A 125 5.52 0.12 -11.68
C LYS A 125 4.73 -1.16 -11.46
N MET A 126 4.86 -1.79 -10.29
CA MET A 126 4.30 -3.12 -10.02
C MET A 126 2.97 -3.08 -9.27
N VAL A 127 2.64 -1.95 -8.63
CA VAL A 127 1.35 -1.77 -7.92
C VAL A 127 0.41 -0.84 -8.67
N THR A 128 -0.86 -0.89 -8.30
CA THR A 128 -1.92 -0.06 -8.91
C THR A 128 -2.90 0.47 -7.86
N LEU A 129 -3.61 1.55 -8.22
CA LEU A 129 -4.79 2.06 -7.50
C LEU A 129 -6.11 1.44 -8.02
N SER A 130 -6.06 0.69 -9.11
CA SER A 130 -7.21 -0.07 -9.65
C SER A 130 -7.35 -1.40 -8.93
N ASP A 131 -8.50 -2.06 -9.12
CA ASP A 131 -8.71 -3.42 -8.64
C ASP A 131 -7.71 -4.40 -9.28
N GLY A 132 -7.35 -5.46 -8.54
CA GLY A 132 -6.45 -6.49 -9.00
C GLY A 132 -5.55 -7.04 -7.90
N PRO A 133 -4.79 -8.10 -8.18
CA PRO A 133 -3.94 -8.76 -7.18
C PRO A 133 -2.81 -7.86 -6.66
N ASN A 134 -2.36 -6.90 -7.45
CA ASN A 134 -1.32 -5.92 -7.12
C ASN A 134 -1.89 -4.55 -6.71
N SER A 135 -3.19 -4.49 -6.42
CA SER A 135 -3.83 -3.27 -5.92
C SER A 135 -3.36 -2.94 -4.51
N VAL A 136 -3.07 -1.67 -4.24
CA VAL A 136 -2.84 -1.20 -2.87
C VAL A 136 -4.12 -1.26 -2.02
N PHE A 137 -5.28 -1.47 -2.66
CA PHE A 137 -6.60 -1.62 -2.03
C PHE A 137 -7.15 -3.04 -2.12
N HIS A 138 -6.30 -4.06 -2.33
CA HIS A 138 -6.75 -5.46 -2.33
C HIS A 138 -7.43 -5.81 -0.99
N ASP A 139 -8.11 -6.93 -0.94
CA ASP A 139 -8.78 -7.39 0.28
C ASP A 139 -7.78 -7.56 1.43
N GLY A 140 -8.05 -6.88 2.57
CA GLY A 140 -7.12 -6.74 3.70
C GLY A 140 -6.29 -5.45 3.69
N GLY A 141 -6.25 -4.70 2.57
CA GLY A 141 -5.52 -3.44 2.43
C GLY A 141 -4.00 -3.60 2.49
N THR A 142 -3.30 -2.47 2.45
CA THR A 142 -1.83 -2.40 2.48
C THR A 142 -1.35 -1.33 3.45
N ALA A 143 -0.07 -1.40 3.82
CA ALA A 143 0.59 -0.38 4.64
C ALA A 143 1.99 -0.07 4.11
N PHE A 144 2.42 1.19 4.22
CA PHE A 144 3.85 1.52 4.14
C PHE A 144 4.55 1.16 5.43
N VAL A 145 5.74 0.57 5.30
CA VAL A 145 6.63 0.33 6.43
C VAL A 145 8.02 0.87 6.11
N ILE A 146 8.58 1.65 7.03
CA ILE A 146 9.96 2.13 6.98
C ILE A 146 10.79 1.30 7.96
N HIS A 147 11.95 0.86 7.51
CA HIS A 147 12.86 0.00 8.25
C HIS A 147 14.04 0.78 8.86
N ALA A 148 14.69 0.18 9.85
CA ALA A 148 15.79 0.83 10.60
C ALA A 148 17.11 0.95 9.83
N LYS A 149 17.26 0.18 8.75
CA LYS A 149 18.50 0.09 7.95
C LYS A 149 18.19 0.19 6.46
N GLU A 150 19.23 0.39 5.70
CA GLU A 150 19.23 0.26 4.25
C GLU A 150 18.78 -1.13 3.81
N ASP A 151 17.97 -1.18 2.77
CA ASP A 151 17.65 -2.38 2.00
C ASP A 151 18.79 -2.65 1.01
N ASP A 152 19.35 -3.86 1.03
CA ASP A 152 20.42 -4.30 0.12
C ASP A 152 19.92 -4.69 -1.28
N TYR A 153 18.61 -4.63 -1.52
CA TYR A 153 17.90 -4.95 -2.76
C TYR A 153 18.03 -6.39 -3.27
N LYS A 154 18.46 -7.31 -2.43
CA LYS A 154 18.81 -8.66 -2.86
C LYS A 154 18.44 -9.77 -1.88
N THR A 155 18.66 -9.55 -0.58
CA THR A 155 18.51 -10.60 0.42
C THR A 155 17.05 -10.83 0.77
N ASP A 156 16.53 -12.02 0.48
CA ASP A 156 15.18 -12.42 0.83
C ASP A 156 15.06 -12.63 2.36
N PRO A 157 13.97 -12.26 3.02
CA PRO A 157 12.73 -11.71 2.48
C PRO A 157 12.60 -10.18 2.48
N ALA A 158 13.58 -9.42 2.96
CA ALA A 158 13.42 -7.98 3.22
C ALA A 158 14.73 -7.16 3.15
N GLY A 159 15.73 -7.63 2.37
CA GLY A 159 16.95 -6.87 2.07
C GLY A 159 17.81 -6.51 3.29
N ASN A 160 17.77 -7.34 4.34
CA ASN A 160 18.50 -7.05 5.59
C ASN A 160 18.15 -5.67 6.21
N SER A 161 17.03 -5.08 5.85
CA SER A 161 16.63 -3.72 6.22
C SER A 161 16.34 -3.52 7.72
N GLY A 162 16.37 -4.59 8.50
CA GLY A 162 16.26 -4.56 9.95
C GLY A 162 14.85 -4.34 10.49
N PRO A 163 14.70 -3.92 11.75
CA PRO A 163 13.40 -3.70 12.38
C PRO A 163 12.56 -2.65 11.66
N ARG A 164 11.24 -2.76 11.80
CA ARG A 164 10.27 -1.77 11.33
C ARG A 164 10.21 -0.61 12.33
N ILE A 165 10.36 0.62 11.88
CA ILE A 165 10.43 1.81 12.75
C ILE A 165 9.30 2.80 12.52
N ALA A 166 8.63 2.70 11.37
CA ALA A 166 7.44 3.51 11.09
C ALA A 166 6.49 2.76 10.17
N CYS A 167 5.19 3.05 10.29
CA CYS A 167 4.13 2.40 9.54
C CYS A 167 3.01 3.37 9.21
N GLY A 168 2.33 3.15 8.09
CA GLY A 168 1.15 3.94 7.73
C GLY A 168 0.19 3.13 6.86
N VAL A 169 -1.06 2.98 7.29
CA VAL A 169 -2.11 2.29 6.53
C VAL A 169 -2.50 3.10 5.32
N ILE A 170 -2.48 2.51 4.12
CA ILE A 170 -2.85 3.18 2.87
C ILE A 170 -4.37 3.26 2.76
N GLN A 171 -4.88 4.48 2.50
CA GLN A 171 -6.30 4.80 2.43
C GLN A 171 -6.64 5.51 1.11
N LYS A 172 -7.93 5.39 0.70
CA LYS A 172 -8.49 6.10 -0.46
C LYS A 172 -8.64 7.58 -0.21
#